data_330b75f5be6d757d72680043a2006b90
#
_entry.id   330b75f5be6d757d72680043a2006b90
#
_cell.length_a   1.000
_cell.length_b   1.000
_cell.length_c   1.000
_cell.angle_alpha   90.00
_cell.angle_beta   90.00
_cell.angle_gamma   90.00
#
_symmetry.space_group_name_H-M   'P 1'
#
loop_
_entity.id
_entity.type
_entity.pdbx_description
1 polymer ?
#
loop_
_entity_poly.entity_id
_entity_poly.type
_entity_poly.pdbx_seq_one_letter_code
_entity_poly.pdbx_strand_id
1 'polypeptide(L)'
;YWNHTPMLLVTPQAANKTIGQGGFQEVEQMALFKDMVCYQEEVRDPTRIAEVLNRVISKAFRGSAPAQINVPRDMWTQVVDIEIPAMVQIERPSGGIEAINKAAELLSNASFPVILSGAGVVLADAIDDCKKLAEKLDAPVACGYQHNDSFPGNHNLAVGPLGYNGSKAAMELISKADVVLAL
;
A
#
# COMPACT_ATOMS: atom_id res chain seq x y z
N TYR A 1 6.33 4.81 1.39
CA TYR A 1 5.36 5.47 0.51
C TYR A 1 5.28 4.78 -0.85
N TRP A 2 6.38 4.67 -1.59
CA TRP A 2 6.45 4.09 -2.93
C TRP A 2 6.00 2.62 -3.04
N ASN A 3 6.18 1.85 -1.98
CA ASN A 3 5.76 0.44 -1.97
C ASN A 3 4.30 0.25 -1.55
N HIS A 4 3.54 1.33 -1.40
CA HIS A 4 2.15 1.29 -0.98
C HIS A 4 1.92 0.52 0.33
N THR A 5 2.92 0.54 1.23
CA THR A 5 2.88 -0.20 2.49
C THR A 5 2.20 0.62 3.57
N PRO A 6 1.09 0.15 4.14
CA PRO A 6 0.51 0.74 5.35
C PRO A 6 1.53 0.65 6.49
N MET A 7 1.92 1.79 7.04
CA MET A 7 2.87 1.86 8.15
C MET A 7 2.44 2.95 9.13
N LEU A 8 2.54 2.66 10.41
CA LEU A 8 2.37 3.66 11.46
C LEU A 8 3.74 4.21 11.87
N LEU A 9 3.94 5.51 11.65
CA LEU A 9 5.07 6.25 12.16
C LEU A 9 4.66 6.95 13.45
N VAL A 10 5.28 6.60 14.57
CA VAL A 10 5.07 7.24 15.87
C VAL A 10 6.26 8.15 16.16
N THR A 11 6.02 9.44 16.28
CA THR A 11 7.07 10.44 16.56
C THR A 11 6.77 11.17 17.86
N PRO A 12 7.81 11.40 18.70
CA PRO A 12 7.67 12.24 19.87
C PRO A 12 7.71 13.72 19.50
N GLN A 13 7.13 14.58 20.32
CA GLN A 13 7.24 16.04 20.23
C GLN A 13 7.68 16.60 21.59
N ALA A 14 8.22 17.80 21.59
CA ALA A 14 8.41 18.57 22.82
C ALA A 14 7.10 18.63 23.61
N ALA A 15 7.22 18.77 24.94
CA ALA A 15 6.02 18.85 25.79
C ALA A 15 5.15 20.06 25.42
N ASN A 16 3.84 19.91 25.37
CA ASN A 16 2.90 21.01 25.07
C ASN A 16 3.14 22.26 25.93
N LYS A 17 3.57 22.04 27.17
CA LYS A 17 3.85 23.12 28.12
C LYS A 17 5.05 23.99 27.75
N THR A 18 5.95 23.50 26.88
CA THR A 18 7.25 24.13 26.56
C THR A 18 7.44 24.37 25.07
N ILE A 19 6.51 23.98 24.23
CA ILE A 19 6.55 24.26 22.79
C ILE A 19 6.66 25.76 22.53
N GLY A 20 7.55 26.15 21.63
CA GLY A 20 7.86 27.54 21.31
C GLY A 20 8.91 28.21 22.20
N GLN A 21 9.45 27.49 23.19
CA GLN A 21 10.49 27.99 24.08
C GLN A 21 11.92 27.57 23.69
N GLY A 22 12.09 26.89 22.54
CA GLY A 22 13.38 26.38 22.08
C GLY A 22 13.89 25.22 22.93
N GLY A 23 12.97 24.32 23.34
CA GLY A 23 13.29 23.15 24.13
C GLY A 23 14.17 22.15 23.39
N PHE A 24 14.84 21.27 24.14
CA PHE A 24 15.65 20.20 23.56
C PHE A 24 14.83 19.31 22.61
N GLN A 25 15.33 19.13 21.39
CA GLN A 25 14.69 18.37 20.31
C GLN A 25 13.32 18.91 19.85
N GLU A 26 13.02 20.16 20.13
CA GLU A 26 11.85 20.81 19.55
C GLU A 26 12.07 21.07 18.07
N VAL A 27 11.24 20.48 17.22
CA VAL A 27 11.28 20.61 15.77
C VAL A 27 9.89 20.36 15.18
N GLU A 28 9.60 20.97 14.04
CA GLU A 28 8.35 20.77 13.31
C GLU A 28 8.26 19.36 12.71
N GLN A 29 7.92 18.37 13.55
CA GLN A 29 7.84 16.97 13.17
C GLN A 29 6.87 16.70 12.02
N MET A 30 5.73 17.40 12.01
CA MET A 30 4.71 17.22 10.99
C MET A 30 5.20 17.69 9.62
N ALA A 31 5.97 18.77 9.57
CA ALA A 31 6.56 19.29 8.33
C ALA A 31 7.61 18.35 7.74
N LEU A 32 8.40 17.66 8.59
CA LEU A 32 9.45 16.74 8.15
C LEU A 32 8.91 15.55 7.35
N PHE A 33 7.75 15.04 7.72
CA PHE A 33 7.20 13.82 7.13
C PHE A 33 6.05 14.06 6.16
N LYS A 34 5.68 15.32 5.92
CA LYS A 34 4.51 15.71 5.12
C LYS A 34 4.44 15.01 3.76
N ASP A 35 5.56 14.90 3.06
CA ASP A 35 5.60 14.32 1.71
C ASP A 35 5.78 12.79 1.70
N MET A 36 6.01 12.20 2.89
CA MET A 36 6.28 10.77 3.04
C MET A 36 5.10 9.98 3.61
N VAL A 37 4.05 10.65 4.04
CA VAL A 37 2.87 10.03 4.66
C VAL A 37 1.57 10.51 4.03
N CYS A 38 0.54 9.66 4.04
CA CYS A 38 -0.78 10.02 3.50
C CYS A 38 -1.66 10.76 4.52
N TYR A 39 -1.33 10.67 5.79
CA TYR A 39 -2.07 11.32 6.88
C TYR A 39 -1.18 11.56 8.08
N GLN A 40 -1.41 12.67 8.77
CA GLN A 40 -0.69 13.06 9.99
C GLN A 40 -1.66 13.59 11.02
N GLU A 41 -1.46 13.21 12.28
CA GLU A 41 -2.21 13.80 13.39
C GLU A 41 -1.36 13.87 14.65
N GLU A 42 -1.48 14.98 15.39
CA GLU A 42 -0.86 15.16 16.69
C GLU A 42 -1.88 14.93 17.80
N VAL A 43 -1.48 14.19 18.83
CA VAL A 43 -2.30 13.98 20.02
C VAL A 43 -2.27 15.26 20.86
N ARG A 44 -3.42 15.90 20.99
CA ARG A 44 -3.57 17.14 21.77
C ARG A 44 -4.21 16.93 23.13
N ASP A 45 -4.87 15.80 23.31
CA ASP A 45 -5.52 15.39 24.55
C ASP A 45 -5.26 13.90 24.77
N PRO A 46 -4.66 13.50 25.90
CA PRO A 46 -4.30 12.11 26.16
C PRO A 46 -5.52 11.18 26.23
N THR A 47 -6.71 11.69 26.60
CA THR A 47 -7.95 10.91 26.62
C THR A 47 -8.41 10.50 25.22
N ARG A 48 -7.92 11.16 24.17
CA ARG A 48 -8.25 10.88 22.78
C ARG A 48 -7.23 10.01 22.05
N ILE A 49 -6.22 9.49 22.75
CA ILE A 49 -5.13 8.74 22.11
C ILE A 49 -5.66 7.53 21.30
N ALA A 50 -6.62 6.79 21.84
CA ALA A 50 -7.18 5.62 21.19
C ALA A 50 -7.98 5.98 19.92
N GLU A 51 -8.76 7.07 19.96
CA GLU A 51 -9.48 7.61 18.81
C GLU A 51 -8.53 8.06 17.70
N VAL A 52 -7.51 8.85 18.06
CA VAL A 52 -6.51 9.37 17.12
C VAL A 52 -5.73 8.23 16.48
N LEU A 53 -5.26 7.28 17.29
CA LEU A 53 -4.51 6.12 16.81
C LEU A 53 -5.34 5.28 15.83
N ASN A 54 -6.59 4.99 16.16
CA ASN A 54 -7.49 4.23 15.28
C ASN A 54 -7.71 4.98 13.94
N ARG A 55 -7.87 6.29 13.97
CA ARG A 55 -8.02 7.11 12.77
C ARG A 55 -6.75 7.09 11.91
N VAL A 56 -5.58 7.28 12.50
CA VAL A 56 -4.28 7.26 11.80
C VAL A 56 -4.05 5.91 11.14
N ILE A 57 -4.27 4.81 11.87
CA ILE A 57 -4.13 3.45 11.34
C ILE A 57 -5.12 3.21 10.18
N SER A 58 -6.39 3.60 10.36
CA SER A 58 -7.40 3.45 9.31
C SER A 58 -7.04 4.23 8.04
N LYS A 59 -6.44 5.42 8.18
CA LYS A 59 -5.97 6.21 7.04
C LYS A 59 -4.78 5.57 6.33
N ALA A 60 -3.84 4.98 7.08
CA ALA A 60 -2.72 4.24 6.50
C ALA A 60 -3.20 3.06 5.64
N PHE A 61 -4.13 2.27 6.14
CA PHE A 61 -4.69 1.13 5.40
C PHE A 61 -5.50 1.56 4.17
N ARG A 62 -6.38 2.56 4.32
CA ARG A 62 -7.19 3.06 3.19
C ARG A 62 -6.36 3.75 2.11
N GLY A 63 -5.30 4.42 2.52
CA GLY A 63 -4.37 5.09 1.61
C GLY A 63 -3.29 4.18 1.04
N SER A 64 -3.16 2.94 1.55
CA SER A 64 -2.03 2.04 1.23
C SER A 64 -0.69 2.79 1.30
N ALA A 65 -0.46 3.51 2.41
CA ALA A 65 0.69 4.39 2.58
C ALA A 65 0.99 4.63 4.07
N PRO A 66 2.20 5.08 4.44
CA PRO A 66 2.51 5.46 5.81
C PRO A 66 1.60 6.57 6.32
N ALA A 67 1.27 6.53 7.61
CA ALA A 67 0.62 7.62 8.33
C ALA A 67 1.36 7.87 9.65
N GLN A 68 1.34 9.11 10.11
CA GLN A 68 2.09 9.57 11.29
C GLN A 68 1.16 9.95 12.43
N ILE A 69 1.48 9.47 13.61
CA ILE A 69 0.97 10.02 14.87
C ILE A 69 2.12 10.72 15.61
N ASN A 70 1.91 11.97 15.97
CA ASN A 70 2.86 12.77 16.75
C ASN A 70 2.36 12.88 18.18
N VAL A 71 3.20 12.52 19.18
CA VAL A 71 2.78 12.46 20.58
C VAL A 71 3.68 13.33 21.42
N PRO A 72 3.18 14.44 21.96
CA PRO A 72 3.93 15.29 22.89
C PRO A 72 4.42 14.53 24.13
N ARG A 73 5.64 14.84 24.56
CA ARG A 73 6.33 14.13 25.64
C ARG A 73 5.56 14.08 26.96
N ASP A 74 4.86 15.13 27.28
CA ASP A 74 4.07 15.25 28.51
C ASP A 74 2.80 14.40 28.53
N MET A 75 2.44 13.77 27.41
CA MET A 75 1.32 12.83 27.34
C MET A 75 1.70 11.38 27.64
N TRP A 76 2.97 11.00 27.45
CA TRP A 76 3.45 9.63 27.65
C TRP A 76 3.37 9.12 29.09
N THR A 77 3.34 10.02 30.06
CA THR A 77 3.31 9.70 31.47
C THR A 77 1.94 9.90 32.13
N GLN A 78 0.95 10.28 31.34
CA GLN A 78 -0.40 10.48 31.88
C GLN A 78 -1.16 9.15 31.89
N VAL A 79 -1.80 8.89 33.01
CA VAL A 79 -2.73 7.75 33.17
C VAL A 79 -4.13 8.26 32.86
N VAL A 80 -4.78 7.61 31.92
CA VAL A 80 -6.14 7.98 31.49
C VAL A 80 -7.05 6.77 31.57
N ASP A 81 -8.31 6.97 31.92
CA ASP A 81 -9.35 5.97 31.88
C ASP A 81 -10.14 6.18 30.58
N ILE A 82 -9.92 5.29 29.61
CA ILE A 82 -10.52 5.39 28.27
C ILE A 82 -10.97 4.02 27.78
N GLU A 83 -12.04 4.00 27.03
CA GLU A 83 -12.41 2.82 26.26
C GLU A 83 -11.52 2.68 25.03
N ILE A 84 -10.99 1.48 24.81
CA ILE A 84 -10.23 1.17 23.59
C ILE A 84 -11.23 0.68 22.54
N PRO A 85 -11.46 1.47 21.46
CA PRO A 85 -12.43 1.07 20.44
C PRO A 85 -11.94 -0.18 19.70
N ALA A 86 -12.88 -0.99 19.23
CA ALA A 86 -12.56 -2.09 18.34
C ALA A 86 -11.86 -1.58 17.07
N MET A 87 -10.93 -2.37 16.56
CA MET A 87 -10.24 -2.05 15.31
C MET A 87 -11.27 -1.99 14.16
N VAL A 88 -11.21 -0.90 13.39
CA VAL A 88 -12.05 -0.77 12.19
C VAL A 88 -11.60 -1.80 11.16
N GLN A 89 -12.49 -2.71 10.81
CA GLN A 89 -12.27 -3.62 9.69
C GLN A 89 -12.40 -2.84 8.37
N ILE A 90 -11.37 -2.92 7.54
CA ILE A 90 -11.37 -2.27 6.23
C ILE A 90 -11.62 -3.35 5.21
N GLU A 91 -12.86 -3.40 4.72
CA GLU A 91 -13.22 -4.27 3.61
C GLU A 91 -12.64 -3.73 2.31
N ARG A 92 -12.11 -4.63 1.50
CA ARG A 92 -11.65 -4.31 0.15
C ARG A 92 -12.82 -4.45 -0.81
N PRO A 93 -13.12 -3.43 -1.63
CA PRO A 93 -14.19 -3.52 -2.61
C PRO A 93 -13.83 -4.53 -3.70
N SER A 94 -14.82 -5.31 -4.14
CA SER A 94 -14.64 -6.36 -5.16
C SER A 94 -14.61 -5.83 -6.59
N GLY A 95 -14.54 -4.55 -6.84
CA GLY A 95 -14.69 -3.99 -8.20
C GLY A 95 -16.12 -4.11 -8.75
N GLY A 96 -16.42 -3.36 -9.81
CA GLY A 96 -17.71 -3.40 -10.47
C GLY A 96 -17.84 -4.62 -11.38
N ILE A 97 -18.92 -5.39 -11.24
CA ILE A 97 -19.17 -6.61 -12.04
C ILE A 97 -19.15 -6.35 -13.55
N GLU A 98 -19.66 -5.21 -13.98
CA GLU A 98 -19.64 -4.84 -15.41
C GLU A 98 -18.24 -4.61 -15.95
N ALA A 99 -17.35 -3.98 -15.14
CA ALA A 99 -15.96 -3.77 -15.50
C ALA A 99 -15.20 -5.10 -15.57
N ILE A 100 -15.46 -6.00 -14.62
CA ILE A 100 -14.88 -7.33 -14.60
C ILE A 100 -15.32 -8.14 -15.82
N ASN A 101 -16.60 -8.11 -16.18
CA ASN A 101 -17.11 -8.79 -17.37
C ASN A 101 -16.49 -8.26 -18.66
N LYS A 102 -16.34 -6.94 -18.81
CA LYS A 102 -15.66 -6.34 -19.95
C LYS A 102 -14.19 -6.75 -20.05
N ALA A 103 -13.48 -6.77 -18.92
CA ALA A 103 -12.10 -7.23 -18.89
C ALA A 103 -11.99 -8.72 -19.26
N ALA A 104 -12.89 -9.55 -18.75
CA ALA A 104 -12.96 -10.97 -19.09
C ALA A 104 -13.24 -11.20 -20.59
N GLU A 105 -14.14 -10.41 -21.19
CA GLU A 105 -14.43 -10.44 -22.62
C GLU A 105 -13.22 -10.06 -23.47
N LEU A 106 -12.53 -8.96 -23.12
CA LEU A 106 -11.30 -8.53 -23.80
C LEU A 106 -10.22 -9.60 -23.74
N LEU A 107 -9.98 -10.18 -22.57
CA LEU A 107 -8.97 -11.22 -22.38
C LEU A 107 -9.32 -12.53 -23.11
N SER A 108 -10.61 -12.90 -23.13
CA SER A 108 -11.07 -14.12 -23.82
C SER A 108 -10.96 -14.04 -25.33
N ASN A 109 -11.00 -12.83 -25.89
CA ASN A 109 -10.87 -12.57 -27.32
C ASN A 109 -9.44 -12.20 -27.74
N ALA A 110 -8.53 -12.05 -26.79
CA ALA A 110 -7.14 -11.72 -27.08
C ALA A 110 -6.43 -12.89 -27.77
N SER A 111 -5.59 -12.57 -28.75
CA SER A 111 -4.73 -13.55 -29.41
C SER A 111 -3.40 -13.74 -28.68
N PHE A 112 -2.93 -12.70 -28.00
CA PHE A 112 -1.70 -12.73 -27.22
C PHE A 112 -1.80 -11.84 -25.99
N PRO A 113 -2.56 -12.26 -24.95
CA PRO A 113 -2.66 -11.53 -23.71
C PRO A 113 -1.36 -11.64 -22.91
N VAL A 114 -0.99 -10.54 -22.23
CA VAL A 114 0.13 -10.52 -21.27
C VAL A 114 -0.37 -9.94 -19.96
N ILE A 115 0.06 -10.52 -18.84
CA ILE A 115 -0.24 -10.02 -17.50
C ILE A 115 0.95 -9.23 -16.98
N LEU A 116 0.70 -8.00 -16.51
CA LEU A 116 1.64 -7.20 -15.72
C LEU A 116 1.21 -7.26 -14.25
N SER A 117 1.89 -8.09 -13.48
CA SER A 117 1.62 -8.30 -12.06
C SER A 117 2.44 -7.34 -11.20
N GLY A 118 1.82 -6.70 -10.23
CA GLY A 118 2.48 -5.70 -9.39
C GLY A 118 2.02 -5.71 -7.93
N ALA A 119 2.11 -4.55 -7.29
CA ALA A 119 1.76 -4.33 -5.89
C ALA A 119 0.33 -4.76 -5.55
N GLY A 120 -0.60 -4.56 -6.49
CA GLY A 120 -2.01 -4.92 -6.27
C GLY A 120 -2.20 -6.39 -5.95
N VAL A 121 -1.50 -7.27 -6.66
CA VAL A 121 -1.55 -8.73 -6.45
C VAL A 121 -1.00 -9.12 -5.07
N VAL A 122 0.13 -8.53 -4.67
CA VAL A 122 0.77 -8.80 -3.36
C VAL A 122 -0.10 -8.28 -2.22
N LEU A 123 -0.55 -7.03 -2.32
CA LEU A 123 -1.38 -6.39 -1.28
C LEU A 123 -2.77 -7.03 -1.14
N ALA A 124 -3.27 -7.63 -2.21
CA ALA A 124 -4.54 -8.35 -2.21
C ALA A 124 -4.42 -9.81 -1.75
N ASP A 125 -3.19 -10.31 -1.52
CA ASP A 125 -2.93 -11.74 -1.26
C ASP A 125 -3.47 -12.63 -2.39
N ALA A 126 -3.29 -12.18 -3.65
CA ALA A 126 -3.91 -12.76 -4.84
C ALA A 126 -2.90 -13.43 -5.78
N ILE A 127 -1.73 -13.84 -5.28
CA ILE A 127 -0.67 -14.47 -6.09
C ILE A 127 -1.16 -15.76 -6.72
N ASP A 128 -1.85 -16.61 -5.96
CA ASP A 128 -2.40 -17.88 -6.45
C ASP A 128 -3.53 -17.68 -7.49
N ASP A 129 -4.33 -16.63 -7.33
CA ASP A 129 -5.38 -16.31 -8.30
C ASP A 129 -4.81 -15.72 -9.59
N CYS A 130 -3.78 -14.89 -9.49
CA CYS A 130 -3.02 -14.41 -10.65
C CYS A 130 -2.39 -15.60 -11.41
N LYS A 131 -1.82 -16.58 -10.70
CA LYS A 131 -1.28 -17.80 -11.29
C LYS A 131 -2.34 -18.60 -12.04
N LYS A 132 -3.49 -18.88 -11.40
CA LYS A 132 -4.61 -19.59 -12.05
C LYS A 132 -5.12 -18.87 -13.30
N LEU A 133 -5.17 -17.52 -13.25
CA LEU A 133 -5.59 -16.73 -14.41
C LEU A 133 -4.56 -16.82 -15.53
N ALA A 134 -3.27 -16.71 -15.24
CA ALA A 134 -2.21 -16.84 -16.21
C ALA A 134 -2.23 -18.22 -16.90
N GLU A 135 -2.38 -19.29 -16.11
CA GLU A 135 -2.50 -20.66 -16.63
C GLU A 135 -3.75 -20.84 -17.50
N LYS A 136 -4.89 -20.25 -17.11
CA LYS A 136 -6.14 -20.33 -17.87
C LYS A 136 -6.06 -19.63 -19.23
N LEU A 137 -5.33 -18.51 -19.29
CA LEU A 137 -5.16 -17.70 -20.50
C LEU A 137 -3.93 -18.12 -21.32
N ASP A 138 -3.07 -19.00 -20.81
CA ASP A 138 -1.72 -19.27 -21.32
C ASP A 138 -0.93 -17.98 -21.54
N ALA A 139 -1.09 -17.03 -20.61
CA ALA A 139 -0.57 -15.68 -20.72
C ALA A 139 0.77 -15.53 -19.99
N PRO A 140 1.83 -15.02 -20.65
CA PRO A 140 3.08 -14.66 -19.98
C PRO A 140 2.83 -13.60 -18.91
N VAL A 141 3.56 -13.70 -17.78
CA VAL A 141 3.46 -12.78 -16.65
C VAL A 141 4.77 -12.04 -16.48
N ALA A 142 4.74 -10.73 -16.69
CA ALA A 142 5.79 -9.82 -16.30
C ALA A 142 5.48 -9.23 -14.91
N CYS A 143 6.50 -9.07 -14.09
CA CYS A 143 6.33 -8.43 -12.77
C CYS A 143 6.69 -6.94 -12.84
N GLY A 144 6.04 -6.13 -12.02
CA GLY A 144 6.45 -4.77 -11.78
C GLY A 144 7.85 -4.73 -11.14
N TYR A 145 8.62 -3.69 -11.44
CA TYR A 145 10.01 -3.54 -10.98
C TYR A 145 10.21 -3.73 -9.46
N GLN A 146 9.26 -3.26 -8.65
CA GLN A 146 9.36 -3.31 -7.18
C GLN A 146 8.72 -4.58 -6.58
N HIS A 147 8.02 -5.39 -7.36
CA HIS A 147 7.24 -6.52 -6.89
C HIS A 147 7.53 -7.79 -7.70
N ASN A 148 8.79 -8.25 -7.63
CA ASN A 148 9.18 -9.53 -8.21
C ASN A 148 8.56 -10.73 -7.45
N ASP A 149 7.98 -10.49 -6.30
CA ASP A 149 7.24 -11.41 -5.46
C ASP A 149 5.77 -11.58 -5.87
N SER A 150 5.29 -10.78 -6.83
CA SER A 150 3.88 -10.81 -7.28
C SER A 150 3.51 -12.02 -8.15
N PHE A 151 4.50 -12.79 -8.59
CA PHE A 151 4.30 -14.02 -9.36
C PHE A 151 5.47 -15.00 -9.12
N PRO A 152 5.24 -16.34 -9.06
CA PRO A 152 6.31 -17.30 -8.85
C PRO A 152 7.36 -17.28 -9.97
N GLY A 153 8.58 -16.88 -9.67
CA GLY A 153 9.65 -16.72 -10.67
C GLY A 153 10.11 -18.04 -11.33
N ASN A 154 9.80 -19.19 -10.75
CA ASN A 154 10.06 -20.53 -11.31
C ASN A 154 8.91 -21.08 -12.16
N HIS A 155 7.85 -20.31 -12.38
CA HIS A 155 6.73 -20.72 -13.21
C HIS A 155 7.05 -20.58 -14.70
N ASN A 156 6.57 -21.49 -15.55
CA ASN A 156 6.84 -21.50 -16.99
C ASN A 156 6.36 -20.23 -17.72
N LEU A 157 5.34 -19.57 -17.19
CA LEU A 157 4.81 -18.31 -17.73
C LEU A 157 5.49 -17.07 -17.14
N ALA A 158 6.42 -17.20 -16.18
CA ALA A 158 7.15 -16.09 -15.63
C ALA A 158 8.20 -15.58 -16.62
N VAL A 159 8.13 -14.29 -17.00
CA VAL A 159 9.08 -13.69 -17.95
C VAL A 159 9.99 -12.64 -17.33
N GLY A 160 9.87 -12.47 -16.02
CA GLY A 160 10.72 -11.58 -15.23
C GLY A 160 10.21 -10.15 -15.13
N PRO A 161 10.98 -9.25 -14.51
CA PRO A 161 10.54 -7.90 -14.23
C PRO A 161 10.51 -7.03 -15.49
N LEU A 162 9.54 -6.12 -15.55
CA LEU A 162 9.48 -5.02 -16.49
C LEU A 162 10.06 -3.76 -15.82
N GLY A 163 10.72 -2.91 -16.60
CA GLY A 163 11.21 -1.61 -16.13
C GLY A 163 12.70 -1.43 -16.30
N TYR A 164 13.30 -0.48 -15.55
CA TYR A 164 14.64 0.02 -15.76
C TYR A 164 15.75 -1.04 -15.81
N ASN A 165 15.71 -2.04 -14.96
CA ASN A 165 16.61 -3.21 -15.01
C ASN A 165 15.84 -4.48 -15.38
N GLY A 166 14.82 -4.33 -16.21
CA GLY A 166 13.92 -5.40 -16.54
C GLY A 166 14.49 -6.44 -17.49
N SER A 167 13.74 -7.53 -17.61
CA SER A 167 14.02 -8.62 -18.56
C SER A 167 13.76 -8.15 -20.00
N LYS A 168 14.70 -8.43 -20.91
CA LYS A 168 14.49 -8.21 -22.34
C LYS A 168 13.28 -9.02 -22.85
N ALA A 169 13.09 -10.23 -22.33
CA ALA A 169 11.94 -11.07 -22.68
C ALA A 169 10.62 -10.41 -22.26
N ALA A 170 10.52 -9.87 -21.03
CA ALA A 170 9.32 -9.16 -20.59
C ALA A 170 8.99 -7.97 -21.49
N MET A 171 10.00 -7.15 -21.84
CA MET A 171 9.83 -6.00 -22.72
C MET A 171 9.40 -6.41 -24.14
N GLU A 172 9.96 -7.47 -24.69
CA GLU A 172 9.63 -7.98 -26.01
C GLU A 172 8.22 -8.55 -26.05
N LEU A 173 7.81 -9.34 -25.03
CA LEU A 173 6.49 -9.95 -25.01
C LEU A 173 5.38 -8.91 -24.81
N ILE A 174 5.58 -7.93 -23.92
CA ILE A 174 4.61 -6.82 -23.73
C ILE A 174 4.46 -6.00 -25.02
N SER A 175 5.54 -5.78 -25.78
CA SER A 175 5.46 -5.02 -27.03
C SER A 175 4.67 -5.71 -28.13
N LYS A 176 4.48 -7.02 -28.02
CA LYS A 176 3.72 -7.84 -28.97
C LYS A 176 2.29 -8.15 -28.50
N ALA A 177 1.97 -7.81 -27.25
CA ALA A 177 0.66 -8.09 -26.67
C ALA A 177 -0.44 -7.30 -27.39
N ASP A 178 -1.55 -7.96 -27.69
CA ASP A 178 -2.78 -7.28 -28.15
C ASP A 178 -3.65 -6.80 -26.97
N VAL A 179 -3.52 -7.47 -25.81
CA VAL A 179 -4.16 -7.05 -24.55
C VAL A 179 -3.15 -7.18 -23.40
N VAL A 180 -3.04 -6.14 -22.58
CA VAL A 180 -2.25 -6.17 -21.33
C VAL A 180 -3.20 -6.02 -20.15
N LEU A 181 -3.20 -7.02 -19.26
CA LEU A 181 -3.88 -6.94 -17.96
C LEU A 181 -2.90 -6.45 -16.89
N ALA A 182 -3.10 -5.25 -16.38
CA ALA A 182 -2.32 -4.71 -15.26
C ALA A 182 -3.05 -4.93 -13.93
N LEU A 183 -2.37 -5.55 -12.94
CA LEU A 183 -2.89 -5.96 -11.63
C LEU A 183 -2.07 -5.37 -10.47
#